data_edab076cef398c7415b316ab6f514d52
#
_entry.id   edab076cef398c7415b316ab6f514d52
#
_cell.length_a   1.000
_cell.length_b   1.000
_cell.length_c   1.000
_cell.angle_alpha   90.00
_cell.angle_beta   90.00
_cell.angle_gamma   90.00
#
_symmetry.space_group_name_H-M   'P 1'
#
loop_
_entity.id
_entity.type
_entity.pdbx_description
1 polymer ?
#
loop_
_entity_poly.entity_id
_entity_poly.type
_entity_poly.pdbx_seq_one_letter_code
_entity_poly.pdbx_strand_id
1 'polypeptide(L)'
;MKKLLTVSLIILSSLSYAKIEVLDRIAIIVDDGVVMESQIKNTIEDIIGRYEDQNLEKPPQNIIEDQVSEKLIIEELQLQMADRAGIKISDAELNITMGRLASNNQMTLEGFISFIEENGDSYEDLREEMRREMRIQRIQRGRV
;
A
#
# COMPACT_ATOMS: atom_id res chain seq x y z
N MET A 1 -29.49 -46.82 -44.68
CA MET A 1 -28.59 -45.65 -44.74
C MET A 1 -28.51 -45.03 -43.35
N LYS A 2 -27.50 -45.42 -42.60
CA LYS A 2 -27.34 -44.98 -41.20
C LYS A 2 -26.46 -43.76 -41.23
N LYS A 3 -27.00 -42.58 -40.92
CA LYS A 3 -26.24 -41.38 -40.73
C LYS A 3 -25.60 -41.42 -39.34
N LEU A 4 -24.30 -41.65 -39.31
CA LEU A 4 -23.49 -41.47 -38.10
C LEU A 4 -23.45 -39.98 -37.77
N LEU A 5 -24.11 -39.59 -36.71
CA LEU A 5 -23.98 -38.27 -36.11
C LEU A 5 -22.74 -38.32 -35.21
N THR A 6 -21.62 -37.87 -35.74
CA THR A 6 -20.44 -37.62 -34.94
C THR A 6 -20.64 -36.32 -34.14
N VAL A 7 -21.05 -36.49 -32.89
CA VAL A 7 -21.07 -35.40 -31.92
C VAL A 7 -19.60 -35.11 -31.56
N SER A 8 -19.06 -34.12 -32.21
CA SER A 8 -17.76 -33.56 -31.83
C SER A 8 -17.94 -32.78 -30.52
N LEU A 9 -17.61 -33.43 -29.40
CA LEU A 9 -17.54 -32.82 -28.09
C LEU A 9 -16.31 -31.92 -28.10
N ILE A 10 -16.50 -30.66 -28.45
CA ILE A 10 -15.48 -29.60 -28.25
C ILE A 10 -15.45 -29.35 -26.77
N ILE A 11 -14.51 -30.01 -26.11
CA ILE A 11 -14.10 -29.64 -24.75
C ILE A 11 -13.45 -28.29 -24.86
N LEU A 12 -14.21 -27.21 -24.66
CA LEU A 12 -13.64 -25.88 -24.37
C LEU A 12 -12.95 -26.01 -23.02
N SER A 13 -11.68 -26.37 -23.06
CA SER A 13 -10.78 -26.16 -21.94
C SER A 13 -10.67 -24.64 -21.76
N SER A 14 -11.52 -24.10 -20.88
CA SER A 14 -11.33 -22.79 -20.30
C SER A 14 -9.96 -22.81 -19.64
N LEU A 15 -8.97 -22.26 -20.35
CA LEU A 15 -7.72 -21.88 -19.73
C LEU A 15 -8.06 -20.83 -18.68
N SER A 16 -8.35 -21.32 -17.45
CA SER A 16 -8.33 -20.47 -16.29
C SER A 16 -6.89 -19.95 -16.17
N TYR A 17 -6.65 -18.74 -16.64
CA TYR A 17 -5.47 -18.00 -16.23
C TYR A 17 -5.61 -17.78 -14.73
N ALA A 18 -5.10 -18.70 -13.95
CA ALA A 18 -4.84 -18.45 -12.54
C ALA A 18 -3.84 -17.30 -12.51
N LYS A 19 -4.31 -16.10 -12.18
CA LYS A 19 -3.42 -14.98 -11.84
C LYS A 19 -2.59 -15.50 -10.66
N ILE A 20 -1.32 -15.75 -10.87
CA ILE A 20 -0.40 -16.08 -9.78
C ILE A 20 -0.31 -14.79 -8.98
N GLU A 21 -1.12 -14.71 -7.95
CA GLU A 21 -0.99 -13.66 -6.96
C GLU A 21 0.27 -14.04 -6.17
N VAL A 22 1.34 -13.33 -6.42
CA VAL A 22 2.58 -13.52 -5.68
C VAL A 22 2.24 -13.10 -4.24
N LEU A 23 2.09 -14.11 -3.37
CA LEU A 23 1.92 -13.87 -1.94
C LEU A 23 3.15 -13.09 -1.46
N ASP A 24 2.90 -11.94 -0.87
CA ASP A 24 3.94 -11.11 -0.28
C ASP A 24 4.70 -11.88 0.81
N ARG A 25 5.96 -11.57 0.99
CA ARG A 25 6.81 -12.27 1.95
C ARG A 25 7.05 -11.42 3.17
N ILE A 26 7.13 -12.08 4.32
CA ILE A 26 7.59 -11.45 5.55
C ILE A 26 9.09 -11.20 5.41
N ALA A 27 9.50 -9.93 5.46
CA ALA A 27 10.90 -9.53 5.46
C ALA A 27 11.45 -9.41 6.87
N ILE A 28 10.68 -8.80 7.80
CA ILE A 28 11.11 -8.55 9.17
C ILE A 28 9.96 -8.88 10.12
N ILE A 29 10.28 -9.56 11.23
CA ILE A 29 9.34 -9.78 12.35
C ILE A 29 9.65 -8.73 13.40
N VAL A 30 8.61 -8.00 13.84
CA VAL A 30 8.71 -6.90 14.80
C VAL A 30 7.71 -7.13 15.92
N ASP A 31 8.16 -7.72 17.03
CA ASP A 31 7.32 -8.09 18.17
C ASP A 31 6.10 -8.94 17.72
N ASP A 32 4.89 -8.43 17.82
CA ASP A 32 3.65 -9.12 17.41
C ASP A 32 3.25 -8.87 15.95
N GLY A 33 4.02 -8.07 15.20
CA GLY A 33 3.74 -7.68 13.82
C GLY A 33 4.86 -8.04 12.85
N VAL A 34 4.68 -7.62 11.60
CA VAL A 34 5.61 -7.92 10.51
C VAL A 34 5.77 -6.75 9.57
N VAL A 35 6.94 -6.64 8.95
CA VAL A 35 7.19 -5.80 7.78
C VAL A 35 7.29 -6.72 6.56
N MET A 36 6.55 -6.40 5.52
CA MET A 36 6.51 -7.18 4.29
C MET A 36 7.58 -6.73 3.31
N GLU A 37 8.03 -7.66 2.45
CA GLU A 37 9.04 -7.38 1.41
C GLU A 37 8.56 -6.29 0.44
N SER A 38 7.27 -6.30 0.08
CA SER A 38 6.67 -5.27 -0.76
C SER A 38 6.72 -3.88 -0.13
N GLN A 39 6.51 -3.77 1.18
CA GLN A 39 6.58 -2.49 1.88
C GLN A 39 7.98 -1.88 1.80
N ILE A 40 9.02 -2.71 2.01
CA ILE A 40 10.41 -2.26 1.87
C ILE A 40 10.68 -1.81 0.45
N LYS A 41 10.34 -2.64 -0.54
CA LYS A 41 10.57 -2.36 -1.96
C LYS A 41 9.87 -1.07 -2.40
N ASN A 42 8.59 -0.93 -2.13
CA ASN A 42 7.81 0.25 -2.52
C ASN A 42 8.37 1.52 -1.86
N THR A 43 8.72 1.46 -0.57
CA THR A 43 9.32 2.61 0.14
C THR A 43 10.68 3.01 -0.45
N ILE A 44 11.50 2.04 -0.86
CA ILE A 44 12.77 2.29 -1.56
C ILE A 44 12.51 2.97 -2.91
N GLU A 45 11.57 2.45 -3.70
CA GLU A 45 11.20 3.02 -5.00
C GLU A 45 10.72 4.46 -4.87
N ASP A 46 9.89 4.77 -3.89
CA ASP A 46 9.42 6.13 -3.59
C ASP A 46 10.56 7.08 -3.19
N ILE A 47 11.52 6.58 -2.42
CA ILE A 47 12.69 7.39 -2.04
C ILE A 47 13.55 7.67 -3.28
N ILE A 48 13.84 6.64 -4.07
CA ILE A 48 14.64 6.77 -5.29
C ILE A 48 13.98 7.76 -6.26
N GLY A 49 12.67 7.63 -6.49
CA GLY A 49 11.89 8.53 -7.35
C GLY A 49 12.03 10.00 -6.91
N ARG A 50 11.94 10.26 -5.60
CA ARG A 50 12.11 11.63 -5.07
C ARG A 50 13.52 12.20 -5.31
N TYR A 51 14.57 11.39 -5.23
CA TYR A 51 15.94 11.83 -5.57
C TYR A 51 16.05 12.14 -7.06
N GLU A 52 15.43 11.33 -7.92
CA GLU A 52 15.42 11.53 -9.37
C GLU A 52 14.65 12.79 -9.78
N ASP A 53 13.47 12.99 -9.23
CA ASP A 53 12.63 14.18 -9.49
C ASP A 53 13.32 15.49 -9.08
N GLN A 54 14.13 15.45 -8.03
CA GLN A 54 14.87 16.61 -7.53
C GLN A 54 16.27 16.75 -8.14
N ASN A 55 16.66 15.84 -9.05
CA ASN A 55 18.03 15.77 -9.61
C ASN A 55 19.11 15.71 -8.54
N LEU A 56 18.87 15.02 -7.44
CA LEU A 56 19.82 14.82 -6.34
C LEU A 56 20.61 13.53 -6.51
N GLU A 57 21.86 13.52 -6.03
CA GLU A 57 22.67 12.31 -5.98
C GLU A 57 22.06 11.32 -4.96
N LYS A 58 21.83 10.08 -5.40
CA LYS A 58 21.27 9.03 -4.54
C LYS A 58 22.32 8.49 -3.58
N PRO A 59 21.96 8.26 -2.32
CA PRO A 59 22.82 7.49 -1.41
C PRO A 59 23.09 6.08 -1.94
N PRO A 60 24.15 5.39 -1.49
CA PRO A 60 24.34 3.98 -1.78
C PRO A 60 23.10 3.14 -1.42
N GLN A 61 22.78 2.15 -2.25
CA GLN A 61 21.55 1.38 -2.10
C GLN A 61 21.43 0.71 -0.73
N ASN A 62 22.51 0.15 -0.21
CA ASN A 62 22.51 -0.46 1.11
C ASN A 62 22.14 0.53 2.24
N ILE A 63 22.54 1.80 2.10
CA ILE A 63 22.16 2.83 3.08
C ILE A 63 20.65 3.12 3.01
N ILE A 64 20.08 3.18 1.80
CA ILE A 64 18.64 3.36 1.63
C ILE A 64 17.89 2.17 2.22
N GLU A 65 18.33 0.93 1.94
CA GLU A 65 17.72 -0.30 2.44
C GLU A 65 17.74 -0.35 3.98
N ASP A 66 18.87 -0.01 4.61
CA ASP A 66 19.01 0.03 6.07
C ASP A 66 18.06 1.08 6.68
N GLN A 67 18.03 2.29 6.13
CA GLN A 67 17.17 3.38 6.61
C GLN A 67 15.67 3.06 6.45
N VAL A 68 15.28 2.45 5.33
CA VAL A 68 13.90 2.03 5.08
C VAL A 68 13.50 0.94 6.05
N SER A 69 14.36 -0.06 6.26
CA SER A 69 14.08 -1.15 7.20
C SER A 69 13.89 -0.61 8.61
N GLU A 70 14.79 0.26 9.08
CA GLU A 70 14.67 0.90 10.40
C GLU A 70 13.37 1.73 10.52
N LYS A 71 13.05 2.52 9.50
CA LYS A 71 11.82 3.32 9.46
C LYS A 71 10.58 2.44 9.61
N LEU A 72 10.48 1.37 8.81
CA LEU A 72 9.31 0.48 8.83
C LEU A 72 9.19 -0.30 10.14
N ILE A 73 10.32 -0.70 10.76
CA ILE A 73 10.33 -1.30 12.10
C ILE A 73 9.75 -0.33 13.14
N ILE A 74 10.20 0.91 13.11
CA ILE A 74 9.73 1.95 14.06
C ILE A 74 8.24 2.22 13.85
N GLU A 75 7.78 2.31 12.61
CA GLU A 75 6.37 2.50 12.28
C GLU A 75 5.50 1.34 12.77
N GLU A 76 5.94 0.10 12.58
CA GLU A 76 5.25 -1.08 13.06
C GLU A 76 5.14 -1.08 14.60
N LEU A 77 6.23 -0.79 15.31
CA LEU A 77 6.21 -0.65 16.77
C LEU A 77 5.23 0.44 17.24
N GLN A 78 5.17 1.57 16.53
CA GLN A 78 4.23 2.65 16.85
C GLN A 78 2.78 2.26 16.61
N LEU A 79 2.50 1.48 15.56
CA LEU A 79 1.16 0.94 15.30
C LEU A 79 0.72 -0.03 16.40
N GLN A 80 1.59 -0.92 16.83
CA GLN A 80 1.31 -1.81 17.98
C GLN A 80 1.07 -1.03 19.27
N MET A 81 1.83 0.04 19.49
CA MET A 81 1.57 0.94 20.63
C MET A 81 0.22 1.63 20.51
N ALA A 82 -0.16 2.06 19.29
CA ALA A 82 -1.47 2.65 19.05
C ALA A 82 -2.60 1.63 19.30
N ASP A 83 -2.42 0.37 18.93
CA ASP A 83 -3.36 -0.72 19.21
C ASP A 83 -3.51 -0.97 20.70
N ARG A 84 -2.41 -1.09 21.43
CA ARG A 84 -2.40 -1.26 22.89
C ARG A 84 -3.06 -0.08 23.63
N ALA A 85 -2.92 1.14 23.07
CA ALA A 85 -3.57 2.35 23.58
C ALA A 85 -5.03 2.51 23.14
N GLY A 86 -5.57 1.60 22.33
CA GLY A 86 -6.93 1.68 21.80
C GLY A 86 -7.16 2.85 20.83
N ILE A 87 -6.09 3.36 20.19
CA ILE A 87 -6.19 4.48 19.25
C ILE A 87 -6.81 3.97 17.94
N LYS A 88 -7.97 4.54 17.62
CA LYS A 88 -8.70 4.27 16.37
C LYS A 88 -8.94 5.58 15.63
N ILE A 89 -8.92 5.49 14.30
CA ILE A 89 -9.31 6.59 13.40
C ILE A 89 -10.66 6.22 12.81
N SER A 90 -11.66 7.08 13.04
CA SER A 90 -12.98 6.87 12.46
C SER A 90 -13.00 7.21 10.96
N ASP A 91 -13.96 6.62 10.24
CA ASP A 91 -14.14 6.93 8.82
C ASP A 91 -14.46 8.41 8.59
N ALA A 92 -15.16 9.05 9.53
CA ALA A 92 -15.44 10.48 9.44
C ALA A 92 -14.15 11.32 9.50
N GLU A 93 -13.23 11.00 10.42
CA GLU A 93 -11.93 11.68 10.52
C GLU A 93 -11.09 11.44 9.27
N LEU A 94 -11.07 10.19 8.77
CA LEU A 94 -10.34 9.82 7.56
C LEU A 94 -10.90 10.56 6.35
N ASN A 95 -12.21 10.61 6.17
CA ASN A 95 -12.85 11.33 5.06
C ASN A 95 -12.51 12.83 5.07
N ILE A 96 -12.46 13.44 6.25
CA ILE A 96 -12.02 14.84 6.38
C ILE A 96 -10.57 15.00 5.91
N THR A 97 -9.70 14.07 6.30
CA THR A 97 -8.28 14.10 5.92
C THR A 97 -8.10 13.88 4.42
N MET A 98 -8.81 12.92 3.83
CA MET A 98 -8.79 12.68 2.38
C MET A 98 -9.32 13.88 1.59
N GLY A 99 -10.38 14.52 2.07
CA GLY A 99 -10.90 15.77 1.48
C GLY A 99 -9.88 16.91 1.53
N ARG A 100 -9.12 17.05 2.61
CA ARG A 100 -8.02 18.03 2.71
C ARG A 100 -6.87 17.69 1.74
N LEU A 101 -6.53 16.40 1.61
CA LEU A 101 -5.50 15.95 0.67
C LEU A 101 -5.90 16.29 -0.77
N ALA A 102 -7.14 16.01 -1.17
CA ALA A 102 -7.67 16.41 -2.47
C ALA A 102 -7.60 17.94 -2.67
N SER A 103 -8.04 18.72 -1.67
CA SER A 103 -8.02 20.19 -1.71
C SER A 103 -6.61 20.75 -1.83
N ASN A 104 -5.62 20.16 -1.14
CA ASN A 104 -4.22 20.56 -1.25
C ASN A 104 -3.66 20.32 -2.66
N ASN A 105 -4.19 19.33 -3.36
CA ASN A 105 -3.89 19.07 -4.78
C ASN A 105 -4.80 19.85 -5.75
N GLN A 106 -5.57 20.82 -5.24
CA GLN A 106 -6.49 21.67 -6.03
C GLN A 106 -7.58 20.86 -6.75
N MET A 107 -7.98 19.73 -6.17
CA MET A 107 -8.98 18.81 -6.71
C MET A 107 -10.19 18.71 -5.79
N THR A 108 -11.35 18.35 -6.36
CA THR A 108 -12.45 17.78 -5.57
C THR A 108 -12.08 16.37 -5.13
N LEU A 109 -12.73 15.84 -4.10
CA LEU A 109 -12.47 14.46 -3.66
C LEU A 109 -12.73 13.44 -4.79
N GLU A 110 -13.82 13.61 -5.56
CA GLU A 110 -14.14 12.76 -6.71
C GLU A 110 -13.06 12.83 -7.79
N GLY A 111 -12.59 14.03 -8.12
CA GLY A 111 -11.51 14.22 -9.08
C GLY A 111 -10.19 13.61 -8.61
N PHE A 112 -9.91 13.68 -7.30
CA PHE A 112 -8.74 13.06 -6.71
C PHE A 112 -8.80 11.53 -6.74
N ILE A 113 -9.97 10.94 -6.46
CA ILE A 113 -10.20 9.50 -6.58
C ILE A 113 -9.93 9.05 -8.02
N SER A 114 -10.57 9.70 -9.01
CA SER A 114 -10.38 9.38 -10.42
C SER A 114 -8.91 9.49 -10.83
N PHE A 115 -8.21 10.53 -10.37
CA PHE A 115 -6.79 10.73 -10.66
C PHE A 115 -5.91 9.58 -10.13
N ILE A 116 -6.15 9.12 -8.89
CA ILE A 116 -5.41 7.99 -8.30
C ILE A 116 -5.65 6.71 -9.11
N GLU A 117 -6.92 6.39 -9.41
CA GLU A 117 -7.30 5.17 -10.12
C GLU A 117 -6.82 5.16 -11.58
N GLU A 118 -6.85 6.30 -12.27
CA GLU A 118 -6.34 6.45 -13.64
C GLU A 118 -4.82 6.28 -13.72
N ASN A 119 -4.09 6.60 -12.66
CA ASN A 119 -2.66 6.35 -12.56
C ASN A 119 -2.33 4.88 -12.20
N GLY A 120 -3.34 4.04 -11.95
CA GLY A 120 -3.18 2.62 -11.65
C GLY A 120 -3.02 2.31 -10.17
N ASP A 121 -3.18 3.32 -9.31
CA ASP A 121 -3.13 3.17 -7.86
C ASP A 121 -4.52 2.88 -7.29
N SER A 122 -4.57 2.34 -6.07
CA SER A 122 -5.81 2.07 -5.36
C SER A 122 -6.13 3.20 -4.38
N TYR A 123 -7.28 3.83 -4.55
CA TYR A 123 -7.76 4.83 -3.57
C TYR A 123 -8.00 4.20 -2.18
N GLU A 124 -8.44 2.95 -2.12
CA GLU A 124 -8.64 2.25 -0.83
C GLU A 124 -7.31 1.99 -0.12
N ASP A 125 -6.27 1.59 -0.85
CA ASP A 125 -4.93 1.38 -0.27
C ASP A 125 -4.36 2.70 0.27
N LEU A 126 -4.51 3.80 -0.46
CA LEU A 126 -4.14 5.14 0.00
C LEU A 126 -4.91 5.55 1.28
N ARG A 127 -6.19 5.19 1.37
CA ARG A 127 -6.99 5.44 2.59
C ARG A 127 -6.45 4.67 3.80
N GLU A 128 -6.13 3.41 3.61
CA GLU A 128 -5.59 2.58 4.70
C GLU A 128 -4.20 3.06 5.12
N GLU A 129 -3.35 3.45 4.19
CA GLU A 129 -2.06 4.07 4.49
C GLU A 129 -2.24 5.36 5.31
N MET A 130 -3.14 6.24 4.88
CA MET A 130 -3.47 7.47 5.61
C MET A 130 -4.00 7.17 7.02
N ARG A 131 -4.84 6.13 7.17
CA ARG A 131 -5.34 5.69 8.48
C ARG A 131 -4.19 5.26 9.40
N ARG A 132 -3.24 4.49 8.87
CA ARG A 132 -2.03 4.08 9.60
C ARG A 132 -1.21 5.28 10.04
N GLU A 133 -0.94 6.21 9.14
CA GLU A 133 -0.18 7.42 9.45
C GLU A 133 -0.86 8.30 10.50
N MET A 134 -2.17 8.48 10.42
CA MET A 134 -2.94 9.22 11.43
C MET A 134 -2.85 8.56 12.81
N ARG A 135 -2.79 7.22 12.90
CA ARG A 135 -2.61 6.48 14.16
C ARG A 135 -1.22 6.72 14.73
N ILE A 136 -0.18 6.64 13.88
CA ILE A 136 1.21 6.92 14.27
C ILE A 136 1.34 8.36 14.78
N GLN A 137 0.81 9.33 14.06
CA GLN A 137 0.83 10.73 14.49
C GLN A 137 0.10 10.93 15.83
N ARG A 138 -0.99 10.23 16.07
CA ARG A 138 -1.75 10.34 17.33
C ARG A 138 -0.97 9.77 18.51
N ILE A 139 -0.28 8.64 18.34
CA ILE A 139 0.57 8.09 19.42
C ILE A 139 1.78 8.97 19.69
N GLN A 140 2.37 9.55 18.65
CA GLN A 140 3.51 10.47 18.80
C GLN A 140 3.12 11.74 19.56
N ARG A 141 1.95 12.32 19.28
CA ARG A 141 1.43 13.52 19.99
C ARG A 141 1.04 13.24 21.43
N GLY A 142 0.56 12.05 21.73
CA GLY A 142 0.18 11.67 23.09
C GLY A 142 1.34 11.39 24.04
N ARG A 143 2.59 11.51 23.57
CA ARG A 143 3.82 11.34 24.37
C ARG A 143 4.41 12.63 24.91
N VAL A 144 3.78 13.76 24.70
CA VAL A 144 4.22 15.08 25.18
C VAL A 144 3.52 15.43 26.48
#